data_4c3b40b05b3b7068c0526ed56eac97d6
#
_entry.id   4c3b40b05b3b7068c0526ed56eac97d6
#
_cell.length_a   1.000
_cell.length_b   1.000
_cell.length_c   1.000
_cell.angle_alpha   90.00
_cell.angle_beta   90.00
_cell.angle_gamma   90.00
#
_symmetry.space_group_name_H-M   'P 1'
#
loop_
_entity.id
_entity.type
_entity.pdbx_description
1 polymer ?
#
loop_
_entity_poly.entity_id
_entity_poly.type
_entity_poly.pdbx_seq_one_letter_code
_entity_poly.pdbx_strand_id
1 'polypeptide(L)'
;QLDLALGPGLTVISGENGQGKSNLLEAVYLLAIGKSYRAVTERDLVSWQAAEAGGYTIVAAALEGPQGALELRVGLDCREGNSTAKQVRVNGTPKRTSDLVGMMGAVLFAAEDIELVSGPPSGRRRYLDVLLAQVSRRYVQTLSRYHRVLAQRNTLLRAMREGRARDEELTFWDDALVKEGAVVLSERRSSMATLAAFIASAFERLSSQDVLSMAYVGTAAEPEDGDEERALREALRASRDQERARGMTVVGPHRDDLRLMLNGVEATRHASRGQARLAALAMRLGEARLLAERRGDQPLLLLDDALSELDERRRKLVLEEACCYPQTIVTTADPHALPDVFLHAARHLRVRDGQMTTGEVA
;
A
#
# COMPACT_ATOMS: atom_id res chain seq x y z
N GLN A 1 0.54 -16.90 21.29
CA GLN A 1 0.60 -17.64 20.03
C GLN A 1 -0.81 -17.84 19.51
N LEU A 2 -1.06 -17.54 18.23
CA LEU A 2 -2.33 -17.75 17.54
C LEU A 2 -2.08 -18.66 16.34
N ASP A 3 -2.91 -19.70 16.20
CA ASP A 3 -3.00 -20.54 15.00
C ASP A 3 -4.44 -20.50 14.51
N LEU A 4 -4.64 -20.06 13.28
CA LEU A 4 -5.95 -19.74 12.74
C LEU A 4 -6.08 -20.16 11.28
N ALA A 5 -7.03 -21.01 10.96
CA ALA A 5 -7.42 -21.29 9.59
C ALA A 5 -8.47 -20.25 9.15
N LEU A 6 -8.17 -19.51 8.10
CA LEU A 6 -9.08 -18.56 7.44
C LEU A 6 -9.55 -19.19 6.13
N GLY A 7 -10.81 -19.59 6.06
CA GLY A 7 -11.41 -20.18 4.87
C GLY A 7 -11.76 -19.14 3.80
N PRO A 8 -12.26 -19.59 2.63
CA PRO A 8 -12.80 -18.71 1.60
C PRO A 8 -14.06 -18.00 2.09
N GLY A 9 -14.44 -16.93 1.37
CA GLY A 9 -15.62 -16.11 1.66
C GLY A 9 -15.35 -15.02 2.69
N LEU A 10 -16.43 -14.55 3.31
CA LEU A 10 -16.39 -13.46 4.26
C LEU A 10 -16.09 -14.00 5.68
N THR A 11 -15.07 -13.45 6.31
CA THR A 11 -14.78 -13.66 7.74
C THR A 11 -14.95 -12.35 8.49
N VAL A 12 -15.80 -12.32 9.50
CA VAL A 12 -16.01 -11.18 10.39
C VAL A 12 -15.30 -11.44 11.71
N ILE A 13 -14.41 -10.53 12.09
CA ILE A 13 -13.67 -10.57 13.35
C ILE A 13 -14.19 -9.46 14.26
N SER A 14 -14.90 -9.83 15.30
CA SER A 14 -15.50 -8.88 16.24
C SER A 14 -14.76 -8.86 17.59
N GLY A 15 -14.89 -7.76 18.30
CA GLY A 15 -14.33 -7.57 19.65
C GLY A 15 -14.16 -6.10 19.98
N GLU A 16 -14.01 -5.77 21.25
CA GLU A 16 -13.79 -4.40 21.70
C GLU A 16 -12.51 -3.79 21.10
N ASN A 17 -12.38 -2.48 21.18
CA ASN A 17 -11.17 -1.79 20.72
C ASN A 17 -9.97 -2.19 21.59
N GLY A 18 -8.80 -2.29 20.97
CA GLY A 18 -7.55 -2.69 21.67
C GLY A 18 -7.36 -4.20 21.86
N GLN A 19 -8.32 -5.06 21.48
CA GLN A 19 -8.23 -6.51 21.66
C GLN A 19 -7.30 -7.24 20.65
N GLY A 20 -6.76 -6.55 19.65
CA GLY A 20 -5.83 -7.12 18.69
C GLY A 20 -6.40 -7.46 17.32
N LYS A 21 -7.63 -7.05 16.99
CA LYS A 21 -8.26 -7.25 15.68
C LYS A 21 -7.36 -6.75 14.53
N SER A 22 -6.94 -5.48 14.59
CA SER A 22 -6.07 -4.85 13.59
C SER A 22 -4.68 -5.49 13.53
N ASN A 23 -4.18 -6.05 14.63
CA ASN A 23 -2.88 -6.74 14.63
C ASN A 23 -2.92 -8.01 13.75
N LEU A 24 -4.06 -8.70 13.67
CA LEU A 24 -4.21 -9.84 12.78
C LEU A 24 -4.19 -9.39 11.31
N LEU A 25 -4.96 -8.34 10.96
CA LEU A 25 -4.93 -7.80 9.59
C LEU A 25 -3.54 -7.30 9.22
N GLU A 26 -2.86 -6.65 10.17
CA GLU A 26 -1.48 -6.21 10.01
C GLU A 26 -0.52 -7.38 9.74
N ALA A 27 -0.67 -8.49 10.46
CA ALA A 27 0.12 -9.69 10.24
C ALA A 27 -0.11 -10.28 8.84
N VAL A 28 -1.36 -10.37 8.38
CA VAL A 28 -1.69 -10.82 7.02
C VAL A 28 -1.13 -9.86 5.96
N TYR A 29 -1.30 -8.56 6.16
CA TYR A 29 -0.76 -7.54 5.25
C TYR A 29 0.78 -7.55 5.20
N LEU A 30 1.44 -7.80 6.34
CA LEU A 30 2.89 -7.96 6.42
C LEU A 30 3.39 -9.12 5.54
N LEU A 31 2.66 -10.23 5.47
CA LEU A 31 2.99 -11.35 4.59
C LEU A 31 2.81 -11.02 3.10
N ALA A 32 1.86 -10.15 2.75
CA ALA A 32 1.63 -9.74 1.36
C ALA A 32 2.64 -8.70 0.87
N ILE A 33 2.91 -7.68 1.70
CA ILE A 33 3.65 -6.47 1.30
C ILE A 33 5.07 -6.44 1.89
N GLY A 34 5.34 -7.26 2.89
CA GLY A 34 6.63 -7.25 3.59
C GLY A 34 6.84 -6.02 4.49
N LYS A 35 5.82 -5.18 4.69
CA LYS A 35 5.85 -4.01 5.58
C LYS A 35 4.51 -3.85 6.28
N SER A 36 4.53 -3.30 7.49
CA SER A 36 3.32 -2.85 8.16
C SER A 36 2.71 -1.62 7.47
N TYR A 37 1.39 -1.46 7.63
CA TYR A 37 0.68 -0.24 7.25
C TYR A 37 0.62 0.79 8.38
N ARG A 38 0.79 0.37 9.66
CA ARG A 38 0.69 1.21 10.86
C ARG A 38 2.04 1.45 11.54
N ALA A 39 2.85 0.40 11.71
CA ALA A 39 4.10 0.46 12.42
C ALA A 39 5.12 1.38 11.73
N VAL A 40 5.73 2.26 12.50
CA VAL A 40 6.78 3.17 12.02
C VAL A 40 8.09 2.41 11.86
N THR A 41 8.40 1.51 12.80
CA THR A 41 9.59 0.68 12.78
C THR A 41 9.23 -0.82 12.83
N GLU A 42 10.13 -1.68 12.41
CA GLU A 42 9.92 -3.14 12.48
C GLU A 42 9.88 -3.63 13.94
N ARG A 43 10.43 -2.88 14.88
CA ARG A 43 10.36 -3.19 16.31
C ARG A 43 8.95 -3.06 16.87
N ASP A 44 8.14 -2.14 16.33
CA ASP A 44 6.76 -1.91 16.76
C ASP A 44 5.84 -3.10 16.45
N LEU A 45 6.28 -4.01 15.58
CA LEU A 45 5.58 -5.27 15.26
C LEU A 45 5.87 -6.39 16.27
N VAL A 46 6.82 -6.20 17.16
CA VAL A 46 7.18 -7.15 18.20
C VAL A 46 6.50 -6.72 19.49
N SER A 47 5.93 -7.67 20.26
CA SER A 47 5.32 -7.32 21.55
C SER A 47 6.33 -6.65 22.48
N TRP A 48 5.90 -5.69 23.26
CA TRP A 48 6.77 -4.88 24.14
C TRP A 48 7.63 -5.75 25.06
N GLN A 49 7.00 -6.77 25.66
CA GLN A 49 7.70 -7.73 26.53
C GLN A 49 8.81 -8.51 25.79
N ALA A 50 8.51 -8.98 24.57
CA ALA A 50 9.49 -9.69 23.75
C ALA A 50 10.58 -8.75 23.23
N ALA A 51 10.23 -7.50 22.85
CA ALA A 51 11.17 -6.52 22.38
C ALA A 51 12.18 -6.07 23.45
N GLU A 52 11.75 -5.97 24.72
CA GLU A 52 12.61 -5.65 25.86
C GLU A 52 13.52 -6.83 26.24
N ALA A 53 13.02 -8.05 26.14
CA ALA A 53 13.77 -9.27 26.46
C ALA A 53 14.72 -9.76 25.34
N GLY A 54 14.86 -9.02 24.23
CA GLY A 54 15.61 -9.51 23.07
C GLY A 54 14.92 -10.67 22.35
N GLY A 55 13.60 -10.67 22.32
CA GLY A 55 12.80 -11.74 21.75
C GLY A 55 12.53 -11.60 20.25
N TYR A 56 11.76 -12.53 19.73
CA TYR A 56 11.41 -12.58 18.32
C TYR A 56 9.90 -12.73 18.10
N THR A 57 9.45 -12.30 16.93
CA THR A 57 8.08 -12.51 16.44
C THR A 57 8.13 -13.23 15.11
N ILE A 58 7.22 -14.19 14.91
CA ILE A 58 7.06 -14.89 13.64
C ILE A 58 5.62 -14.73 13.18
N VAL A 59 5.44 -14.30 11.94
CA VAL A 59 4.19 -14.37 11.22
C VAL A 59 4.37 -15.36 10.07
N ALA A 60 3.51 -16.37 9.99
CA ALA A 60 3.56 -17.38 8.93
C ALA A 60 2.15 -17.68 8.44
N ALA A 61 2.02 -18.02 7.16
CA ALA A 61 0.80 -18.53 6.58
C ALA A 61 1.08 -19.59 5.52
N ALA A 62 0.25 -20.64 5.53
CA ALA A 62 0.11 -21.55 4.40
C ALA A 62 -1.08 -21.07 3.55
N LEU A 63 -0.86 -20.91 2.26
CA LEU A 63 -1.81 -20.40 1.29
C LEU A 63 -2.08 -21.48 0.25
N GLU A 64 -3.33 -21.60 -0.17
CA GLU A 64 -3.72 -22.41 -1.32
C GLU A 64 -4.21 -21.46 -2.41
N GLY A 65 -3.66 -21.59 -3.59
CA GLY A 65 -3.98 -20.73 -4.72
C GLY A 65 -3.90 -21.46 -6.05
N PRO A 66 -4.23 -20.80 -7.16
CA PRO A 66 -4.21 -21.40 -8.50
C PRO A 66 -2.84 -21.99 -8.89
N GLN A 67 -1.75 -21.50 -8.28
CA GLN A 67 -0.38 -21.95 -8.56
C GLN A 67 0.10 -23.04 -7.58
N GLY A 68 -0.79 -23.56 -6.71
CA GLY A 68 -0.49 -24.58 -5.71
C GLY A 68 -0.30 -24.00 -4.30
N ALA A 69 0.20 -24.85 -3.40
CA ALA A 69 0.45 -24.47 -2.00
C ALA A 69 1.68 -23.56 -1.88
N LEU A 70 1.56 -22.52 -1.07
CA LEU A 70 2.60 -21.53 -0.82
C LEU A 70 2.73 -21.29 0.69
N GLU A 71 3.92 -21.46 1.24
CA GLU A 71 4.22 -21.09 2.62
C GLU A 71 5.01 -19.78 2.66
N LEU A 72 4.47 -18.79 3.36
CA LEU A 72 5.11 -17.49 3.61
C LEU A 72 5.45 -17.35 5.09
N ARG A 73 6.65 -16.85 5.40
CA ARG A 73 7.08 -16.60 6.76
C ARG A 73 7.91 -15.34 6.86
N VAL A 74 7.56 -14.47 7.81
CA VAL A 74 8.33 -13.29 8.19
C VAL A 74 8.68 -13.41 9.66
N GLY A 75 9.97 -13.41 9.97
CA GLY A 75 10.52 -13.38 11.31
C GLY A 75 11.14 -12.02 11.61
N LEU A 76 10.89 -11.49 12.80
CA LEU A 76 11.47 -10.26 13.34
C LEU A 76 12.20 -10.60 14.62
N ASP A 77 13.50 -10.36 14.65
CA ASP A 77 14.39 -10.67 15.77
C ASP A 77 14.90 -9.35 16.37
N CYS A 78 14.45 -9.03 17.59
CA CYS A 78 14.90 -7.85 18.32
C CYS A 78 16.25 -8.11 18.95
N ARG A 79 17.24 -7.34 18.54
CA ARG A 79 18.61 -7.43 19.05
C ARG A 79 18.89 -6.30 20.04
N GLU A 80 19.95 -6.46 20.81
CA GLU A 80 20.49 -5.40 21.63
C GLU A 80 20.79 -4.14 20.80
N GLY A 81 20.65 -2.95 21.39
CA GLY A 81 20.92 -1.69 20.70
C GLY A 81 19.81 -1.19 19.76
N ASN A 82 18.56 -1.59 19.99
CA ASN A 82 17.37 -1.11 19.27
C ASN A 82 17.28 -1.54 17.78
N SER A 83 18.12 -2.47 17.33
CA SER A 83 18.05 -3.00 15.95
C SER A 83 17.11 -4.20 15.86
N THR A 84 16.37 -4.31 14.75
CA THR A 84 15.52 -5.46 14.46
C THR A 84 15.99 -6.10 13.16
N ALA A 85 16.29 -7.41 13.23
CA ALA A 85 16.65 -8.18 12.04
C ALA A 85 15.41 -8.88 11.49
N LYS A 86 15.13 -8.63 10.20
CA LYS A 86 14.03 -9.25 9.49
C LYS A 86 14.49 -10.39 8.62
N GLN A 87 13.80 -11.50 8.71
CA GLN A 87 14.02 -12.68 7.90
C GLN A 87 12.73 -13.05 7.16
N VAL A 88 12.85 -13.30 5.87
CA VAL A 88 11.73 -13.75 5.03
C VAL A 88 12.05 -15.13 4.48
N ARG A 89 11.06 -16.03 4.50
CA ARG A 89 11.12 -17.34 3.87
C ARG A 89 9.90 -17.58 3.01
N VAL A 90 10.11 -18.22 1.88
CA VAL A 90 9.07 -18.69 0.96
C VAL A 90 9.32 -20.17 0.72
N ASN A 91 8.37 -21.02 1.05
CA ASN A 91 8.50 -22.48 1.01
C ASN A 91 9.78 -22.95 1.72
N GLY A 92 10.01 -22.45 2.94
CA GLY A 92 11.19 -22.75 3.75
C GLY A 92 12.52 -22.09 3.28
N THR A 93 12.58 -21.57 2.05
CA THR A 93 13.80 -21.00 1.47
C THR A 93 13.95 -19.52 1.85
N PRO A 94 15.12 -19.07 2.36
CA PRO A 94 15.37 -17.66 2.64
C PRO A 94 15.26 -16.81 1.37
N LYS A 95 14.55 -15.67 1.47
CA LYS A 95 14.30 -14.71 0.39
C LYS A 95 14.50 -13.28 0.87
N ARG A 96 14.62 -12.34 -0.07
CA ARG A 96 14.57 -10.91 0.24
C ARG A 96 13.11 -10.46 0.42
N THR A 97 12.89 -9.39 1.17
CA THR A 97 11.53 -8.79 1.30
C THR A 97 10.95 -8.44 -0.07
N SER A 98 11.77 -7.98 -1.02
CA SER A 98 11.33 -7.71 -2.39
C SER A 98 10.84 -8.94 -3.16
N ASP A 99 11.23 -10.14 -2.75
CA ASP A 99 10.81 -11.40 -3.38
C ASP A 99 9.49 -11.92 -2.76
N LEU A 100 9.11 -11.42 -1.58
CA LEU A 100 7.84 -11.71 -0.91
C LEU A 100 6.69 -10.94 -1.57
N VAL A 101 6.92 -9.66 -1.90
CA VAL A 101 5.90 -8.78 -2.48
C VAL A 101 5.40 -9.35 -3.80
N GLY A 102 4.08 -9.48 -3.91
CA GLY A 102 3.43 -10.04 -5.10
C GLY A 102 3.27 -11.57 -5.08
N MET A 103 3.77 -12.29 -4.04
CA MET A 103 3.44 -13.72 -3.88
C MET A 103 1.95 -13.91 -3.53
N MET A 104 1.42 -13.07 -2.68
CA MET A 104 0.01 -12.97 -2.31
C MET A 104 -0.49 -11.56 -2.61
N GLY A 105 -1.58 -11.41 -3.36
CA GLY A 105 -2.24 -10.12 -3.56
C GLY A 105 -3.09 -9.76 -2.34
N ALA A 106 -2.95 -8.55 -1.81
CA ALA A 106 -3.79 -8.06 -0.74
C ALA A 106 -4.09 -6.56 -0.88
N VAL A 107 -5.32 -6.18 -0.57
CA VAL A 107 -5.76 -4.78 -0.48
C VAL A 107 -6.31 -4.54 0.91
N LEU A 108 -5.78 -3.52 1.56
CA LEU A 108 -6.21 -3.11 2.89
C LEU A 108 -7.05 -1.83 2.78
N PHE A 109 -8.20 -1.86 3.44
CA PHE A 109 -9.05 -0.71 3.70
C PHE A 109 -8.93 -0.37 5.19
N ALA A 110 -8.46 0.80 5.53
CA ALA A 110 -8.31 1.25 6.91
C ALA A 110 -8.93 2.65 7.11
N ALA A 111 -9.24 3.00 8.34
CA ALA A 111 -9.80 4.32 8.64
C ALA A 111 -8.87 5.46 8.23
N GLU A 112 -7.56 5.23 8.28
CA GLU A 112 -6.50 6.17 7.90
C GLU A 112 -6.42 6.42 6.38
N ASP A 113 -7.10 5.62 5.55
CA ASP A 113 -7.07 5.79 4.08
C ASP A 113 -7.62 7.14 3.61
N ILE A 114 -8.37 7.87 4.46
CA ILE A 114 -8.77 9.25 4.20
C ILE A 114 -7.56 10.14 3.90
N GLU A 115 -6.39 9.83 4.43
CA GLU A 115 -5.13 10.53 4.15
C GLU A 115 -4.63 10.36 2.71
N LEU A 116 -5.13 9.37 1.97
CA LEU A 116 -4.85 9.28 0.53
C LEU A 116 -5.43 10.46 -0.23
N VAL A 117 -6.54 11.02 0.26
CA VAL A 117 -7.23 12.15 -0.35
C VAL A 117 -6.78 13.47 0.27
N SER A 118 -6.81 13.58 1.59
CA SER A 118 -6.55 14.83 2.32
C SER A 118 -5.08 15.02 2.74
N GLY A 119 -4.30 13.96 2.74
CA GLY A 119 -2.92 13.96 3.22
C GLY A 119 -1.88 14.37 2.16
N PRO A 120 -0.59 14.29 2.54
CA PRO A 120 0.50 14.72 1.69
C PRO A 120 0.72 13.79 0.48
N PRO A 121 1.37 14.27 -0.59
CA PRO A 121 1.71 13.49 -1.78
C PRO A 121 2.50 12.20 -1.51
N SER A 122 3.25 12.14 -0.42
CA SER A 122 4.01 10.94 -0.02
C SER A 122 3.12 9.71 0.22
N GLY A 123 1.94 9.89 0.80
CA GLY A 123 0.94 8.85 0.99
C GLY A 123 0.43 8.29 -0.35
N ARG A 124 0.09 9.17 -1.30
CA ARG A 124 -0.37 8.78 -2.63
C ARG A 124 0.71 8.10 -3.46
N ARG A 125 1.97 8.56 -3.37
CA ARG A 125 3.10 7.85 -4.00
C ARG A 125 3.26 6.44 -3.41
N ARG A 126 3.22 6.32 -2.08
CA ARG A 126 3.29 5.01 -1.41
C ARG A 126 2.16 4.09 -1.84
N TYR A 127 0.93 4.59 -1.94
CA TYR A 127 -0.22 3.84 -2.45
C TYR A 127 0.07 3.26 -3.84
N LEU A 128 0.52 4.10 -4.79
CA LEU A 128 0.84 3.66 -6.15
C LEU A 128 2.02 2.68 -6.17
N ASP A 129 3.05 2.92 -5.35
CA ASP A 129 4.22 2.05 -5.26
C ASP A 129 3.86 0.67 -4.69
N VAL A 130 2.99 0.60 -3.68
CA VAL A 130 2.51 -0.67 -3.09
C VAL A 130 1.68 -1.43 -4.11
N LEU A 131 0.77 -0.76 -4.81
CA LEU A 131 -0.05 -1.36 -5.85
C LEU A 131 0.83 -1.96 -6.97
N LEU A 132 1.71 -1.16 -7.58
CA LEU A 132 2.56 -1.61 -8.67
C LEU A 132 3.60 -2.65 -8.25
N ALA A 133 4.05 -2.60 -7.01
CA ALA A 133 4.94 -3.61 -6.44
C ALA A 133 4.30 -5.00 -6.39
N GLN A 134 3.00 -5.10 -6.14
CA GLN A 134 2.26 -6.37 -6.14
C GLN A 134 2.03 -6.93 -7.55
N VAL A 135 2.08 -6.09 -8.58
CA VAL A 135 1.86 -6.47 -9.98
C VAL A 135 3.17 -6.81 -10.69
N SER A 136 4.24 -6.07 -10.41
CA SER A 136 5.49 -6.13 -11.18
C SER A 136 6.72 -6.28 -10.29
N ARG A 137 7.33 -7.48 -10.33
CA ARG A 137 8.62 -7.72 -9.67
C ARG A 137 9.72 -6.78 -10.20
N ARG A 138 9.67 -6.48 -11.51
CA ARG A 138 10.57 -5.51 -12.14
C ARG A 138 10.43 -4.14 -11.49
N TYR A 139 9.19 -3.69 -11.23
CA TYR A 139 8.92 -2.43 -10.56
C TYR A 139 9.58 -2.35 -9.19
N VAL A 140 9.39 -3.37 -8.34
CA VAL A 140 9.99 -3.43 -6.98
C VAL A 140 11.50 -3.28 -7.04
N GLN A 141 12.15 -4.04 -7.93
CA GLN A 141 13.61 -4.03 -8.05
C GLN A 141 14.12 -2.69 -8.55
N THR A 142 13.45 -2.12 -9.56
CA THR A 142 13.81 -0.83 -10.13
C THR A 142 13.58 0.31 -9.13
N LEU A 143 12.45 0.34 -8.44
CA LEU A 143 12.17 1.33 -7.40
C LEU A 143 13.23 1.30 -6.28
N SER A 144 13.64 0.10 -5.87
CA SER A 144 14.71 -0.07 -4.87
C SER A 144 16.07 0.46 -5.36
N ARG A 145 16.43 0.23 -6.63
CA ARG A 145 17.64 0.80 -7.25
C ARG A 145 17.54 2.30 -7.38
N TYR A 146 16.40 2.80 -7.85
CA TYR A 146 16.12 4.23 -7.96
C TYR A 146 16.33 4.96 -6.62
N HIS A 147 15.77 4.46 -5.54
CA HIS A 147 15.95 5.08 -4.22
C HIS A 147 17.39 5.06 -3.72
N ARG A 148 18.15 4.01 -4.01
CA ARG A 148 19.59 3.97 -3.67
C ARG A 148 20.39 4.99 -4.45
N VAL A 149 20.17 5.08 -5.77
CA VAL A 149 20.81 6.09 -6.63
C VAL A 149 20.44 7.50 -6.17
N LEU A 150 19.15 7.75 -5.90
CA LEU A 150 18.65 9.03 -5.39
C LEU A 150 19.34 9.45 -4.09
N ALA A 151 19.52 8.52 -3.15
CA ALA A 151 20.20 8.81 -1.87
C ALA A 151 21.66 9.21 -2.07
N GLN A 152 22.41 8.50 -2.94
CA GLN A 152 23.79 8.83 -3.27
C GLN A 152 23.90 10.16 -4.00
N ARG A 153 23.05 10.40 -5.01
CA ARG A 153 22.99 11.67 -5.73
C ARG A 153 22.69 12.85 -4.78
N ASN A 154 21.75 12.70 -3.87
CA ASN A 154 21.44 13.73 -2.88
C ASN A 154 22.59 13.97 -1.89
N THR A 155 23.39 12.96 -1.57
CA THR A 155 24.59 13.13 -0.77
C THR A 155 25.62 13.97 -1.52
N LEU A 156 25.82 13.71 -2.81
CA LEU A 156 26.71 14.48 -3.67
C LEU A 156 26.24 15.93 -3.83
N LEU A 157 24.94 16.17 -4.09
CA LEU A 157 24.37 17.51 -4.19
C LEU A 157 24.58 18.34 -2.91
N ARG A 158 24.49 17.71 -1.73
CA ARG A 158 24.81 18.37 -0.46
C ARG A 158 26.30 18.74 -0.36
N ALA A 159 27.19 17.81 -0.74
CA ALA A 159 28.63 18.07 -0.78
C ALA A 159 28.99 19.20 -1.75
N MET A 160 28.33 19.27 -2.91
CA MET A 160 28.48 20.37 -3.88
C MET A 160 28.04 21.71 -3.30
N ARG A 161 26.86 21.74 -2.64
CA ARG A 161 26.39 22.97 -1.98
C ARG A 161 27.38 23.48 -0.93
N GLU A 162 28.12 22.59 -0.31
CA GLU A 162 29.17 22.90 0.68
C GLU A 162 30.55 23.14 0.05
N GLY A 163 30.65 23.13 -1.28
CA GLY A 163 31.92 23.33 -2.01
C GLY A 163 32.89 22.17 -1.95
N ARG A 164 32.43 20.96 -1.57
CA ARG A 164 33.27 19.77 -1.35
C ARG A 164 33.23 18.75 -2.51
N ALA A 165 32.44 19.01 -3.55
CA ALA A 165 32.30 18.14 -4.73
C ALA A 165 32.08 18.97 -6.00
N ARG A 166 32.36 18.36 -7.17
CA ARG A 166 32.29 18.99 -8.50
C ARG A 166 31.12 18.47 -9.32
N ASP A 167 30.74 19.23 -10.35
CA ASP A 167 29.63 18.89 -11.25
C ASP A 167 29.87 17.62 -12.06
N GLU A 168 31.09 17.38 -12.48
CA GLU A 168 31.43 16.21 -13.28
C GLU A 168 31.08 14.90 -12.56
N GLU A 169 31.12 14.91 -11.23
CA GLU A 169 30.78 13.75 -10.39
C GLU A 169 29.29 13.40 -10.43
N LEU A 170 28.41 14.35 -10.80
CA LEU A 170 26.96 14.10 -10.92
C LEU A 170 26.60 13.28 -12.17
N THR A 171 27.39 13.33 -13.23
CA THR A 171 27.04 12.72 -14.53
C THR A 171 26.70 11.25 -14.39
N PHE A 172 27.50 10.49 -13.65
CA PHE A 172 27.25 9.07 -13.40
C PHE A 172 25.93 8.84 -12.67
N TRP A 173 25.65 9.64 -11.64
CA TRP A 173 24.41 9.51 -10.84
C TRP A 173 23.19 10.01 -11.59
N ASP A 174 23.34 11.02 -12.47
CA ASP A 174 22.27 11.48 -13.36
C ASP A 174 21.85 10.38 -14.33
N ASP A 175 22.81 9.73 -14.99
CA ASP A 175 22.54 8.65 -15.94
C ASP A 175 21.88 7.45 -15.24
N ALA A 176 22.39 7.08 -14.06
CA ALA A 176 21.80 6.00 -13.26
C ALA A 176 20.37 6.35 -12.78
N LEU A 177 20.14 7.60 -12.33
CA LEU A 177 18.84 8.07 -11.88
C LEU A 177 17.82 8.11 -13.04
N VAL A 178 18.22 8.60 -14.19
CA VAL A 178 17.39 8.65 -15.41
C VAL A 178 16.97 7.24 -15.83
N LYS A 179 17.91 6.32 -15.94
CA LYS A 179 17.65 4.93 -16.34
C LYS A 179 16.63 4.24 -15.44
N GLU A 180 16.83 4.29 -14.13
CA GLU A 180 15.91 3.64 -13.18
C GLU A 180 14.61 4.45 -13.04
N GLY A 181 14.67 5.78 -13.06
CA GLY A 181 13.52 6.68 -12.96
C GLY A 181 12.56 6.56 -14.13
N ALA A 182 13.07 6.44 -15.34
CA ALA A 182 12.26 6.27 -16.55
C ALA A 182 11.40 5.02 -16.51
N VAL A 183 11.94 3.90 -16.03
CA VAL A 183 11.16 2.66 -15.86
C VAL A 183 10.05 2.85 -14.83
N VAL A 184 10.32 3.53 -13.70
CA VAL A 184 9.29 3.83 -12.70
C VAL A 184 8.19 4.72 -13.27
N LEU A 185 8.55 5.77 -14.03
CA LEU A 185 7.59 6.68 -14.68
C LEU A 185 6.71 5.94 -15.69
N SER A 186 7.31 5.15 -16.58
CA SER A 186 6.61 4.37 -17.58
C SER A 186 5.57 3.40 -16.96
N GLU A 187 5.96 2.64 -15.93
CA GLU A 187 5.04 1.72 -15.23
C GLU A 187 3.91 2.46 -14.53
N ARG A 188 4.18 3.61 -13.91
CA ARG A 188 3.15 4.43 -13.26
C ARG A 188 2.17 5.00 -14.27
N ARG A 189 2.66 5.63 -15.35
CA ARG A 189 1.82 6.26 -16.39
C ARG A 189 0.97 5.23 -17.14
N SER A 190 1.57 4.11 -17.54
CA SER A 190 0.84 3.04 -18.24
C SER A 190 -0.29 2.41 -17.42
N SER A 191 -0.21 2.46 -16.10
CA SER A 191 -1.24 1.93 -15.20
C SER A 191 -2.34 2.95 -14.88
N MET A 192 -2.09 4.26 -15.12
CA MET A 192 -2.97 5.33 -14.63
C MET A 192 -4.34 5.34 -15.29
N ALA A 193 -4.43 5.15 -16.60
CA ALA A 193 -5.71 5.20 -17.31
C ALA A 193 -6.67 4.13 -16.80
N THR A 194 -6.19 2.89 -16.67
CA THR A 194 -6.98 1.76 -16.15
C THR A 194 -7.35 1.97 -14.68
N LEU A 195 -6.39 2.38 -13.85
CA LEU A 195 -6.64 2.63 -12.43
C LEU A 195 -7.67 3.75 -12.22
N ALA A 196 -7.52 4.86 -12.94
CA ALA A 196 -8.44 5.99 -12.86
C ALA A 196 -9.87 5.59 -13.29
N ALA A 197 -10.01 4.79 -14.34
CA ALA A 197 -11.32 4.27 -14.78
C ALA A 197 -11.96 3.37 -13.73
N PHE A 198 -11.21 2.48 -13.09
CA PHE A 198 -11.72 1.62 -12.02
C PHE A 198 -12.14 2.42 -10.78
N ILE A 199 -11.35 3.43 -10.40
CA ILE A 199 -11.66 4.32 -9.28
C ILE A 199 -12.93 5.12 -9.57
N ALA A 200 -13.06 5.72 -10.76
CA ALA A 200 -14.25 6.46 -11.17
C ALA A 200 -15.51 5.59 -11.15
N SER A 201 -15.44 4.38 -11.72
CA SER A 201 -16.54 3.41 -11.70
C SER A 201 -16.91 2.97 -10.27
N ALA A 202 -15.94 2.75 -9.40
CA ALA A 202 -16.20 2.40 -8.00
C ALA A 202 -16.86 3.57 -7.26
N PHE A 203 -16.39 4.80 -7.49
CA PHE A 203 -16.93 5.99 -6.85
C PHE A 203 -18.36 6.31 -7.27
N GLU A 204 -18.70 6.15 -8.56
CA GLU A 204 -20.05 6.32 -9.10
C GLU A 204 -21.07 5.41 -8.39
N ARG A 205 -20.69 4.19 -8.04
CA ARG A 205 -21.55 3.26 -7.27
C ARG A 205 -21.74 3.71 -5.82
N LEU A 206 -20.70 4.32 -5.21
CA LEU A 206 -20.73 4.79 -3.82
C LEU A 206 -21.39 6.15 -3.66
N SER A 207 -21.35 7.00 -4.70
CA SER A 207 -21.92 8.36 -4.69
C SER A 207 -22.64 8.63 -6.00
N SER A 208 -23.95 8.77 -5.93
CA SER A 208 -24.79 9.06 -7.12
C SER A 208 -24.80 10.53 -7.54
N GLN A 209 -24.17 11.41 -6.77
CA GLN A 209 -24.24 12.87 -6.97
C GLN A 209 -22.89 13.49 -7.34
N ASP A 210 -21.81 12.82 -6.99
CA ASP A 210 -20.45 13.35 -7.16
C ASP A 210 -19.68 12.57 -8.23
N VAL A 211 -18.74 13.23 -8.89
CA VAL A 211 -17.83 12.65 -9.89
C VAL A 211 -16.41 12.77 -9.39
N LEU A 212 -15.71 11.63 -9.30
CA LEU A 212 -14.28 11.55 -8.94
C LEU A 212 -13.45 11.26 -10.17
N SER A 213 -12.40 12.04 -10.38
CA SER A 213 -11.37 11.74 -11.36
C SER A 213 -9.98 11.80 -10.74
N MET A 214 -9.04 11.03 -11.31
CA MET A 214 -7.67 10.95 -10.86
C MET A 214 -6.71 11.08 -12.04
N ALA A 215 -5.64 11.85 -11.87
CA ALA A 215 -4.58 12.02 -12.86
C ALA A 215 -3.20 11.95 -12.21
N TYR A 216 -2.23 11.42 -12.94
CA TYR A 216 -0.81 11.47 -12.56
C TYR A 216 -0.23 12.84 -12.88
N VAL A 217 0.44 13.45 -11.92
CA VAL A 217 1.11 14.73 -12.07
C VAL A 217 2.61 14.52 -11.89
N GLY A 218 3.30 14.43 -13.03
CA GLY A 218 4.75 14.25 -13.05
C GLY A 218 5.49 15.59 -12.94
N THR A 219 6.69 15.55 -12.36
CA THR A 219 7.65 16.67 -12.37
C THR A 219 8.47 16.72 -13.67
N ALA A 220 8.58 15.60 -14.39
CA ALA A 220 9.01 15.55 -15.79
C ALA A 220 7.79 15.52 -16.71
N ALA A 221 7.85 16.20 -17.84
CA ALA A 221 6.79 16.18 -18.84
C ALA A 221 6.53 14.74 -19.32
N GLU A 222 5.29 14.46 -19.70
CA GLU A 222 4.96 13.21 -20.36
C GLU A 222 5.41 13.30 -21.82
N PRO A 223 6.31 12.41 -22.29
CA PRO A 223 6.81 12.46 -23.64
C PRO A 223 5.78 11.89 -24.62
N GLU A 224 5.54 12.59 -25.74
CA GLU A 224 4.61 12.13 -26.79
C GLU A 224 5.09 10.84 -27.48
N ASP A 225 6.40 10.64 -27.56
CA ASP A 225 7.05 9.47 -28.16
C ASP A 225 7.34 8.33 -27.16
N GLY A 226 6.96 8.50 -25.89
CA GLY A 226 7.19 7.52 -24.83
C GLY A 226 8.63 7.45 -24.32
N ASP A 227 9.52 8.37 -24.72
CA ASP A 227 10.92 8.43 -24.26
C ASP A 227 11.05 9.09 -22.88
N GLU A 228 10.73 8.33 -21.84
CA GLU A 228 10.81 8.76 -20.44
C GLU A 228 12.24 9.13 -20.01
N GLU A 229 13.26 8.47 -20.59
CA GLU A 229 14.66 8.78 -20.27
C GLU A 229 15.02 10.19 -20.75
N ARG A 230 14.64 10.53 -21.97
CA ARG A 230 14.86 11.86 -22.53
C ARG A 230 14.13 12.93 -21.73
N ALA A 231 12.83 12.72 -21.46
CA ALA A 231 12.03 13.68 -20.70
C ALA A 231 12.57 13.92 -19.28
N LEU A 232 12.95 12.86 -18.57
CA LEU A 232 13.52 12.98 -17.23
C LEU A 232 14.91 13.64 -17.25
N ARG A 233 15.74 13.35 -18.26
CA ARG A 233 17.07 13.97 -18.44
C ARG A 233 16.95 15.47 -18.70
N GLU A 234 16.03 15.88 -19.55
CA GLU A 234 15.75 17.29 -19.82
C GLU A 234 15.27 18.03 -18.57
N ALA A 235 14.34 17.43 -17.82
CA ALA A 235 13.85 17.99 -16.58
C ALA A 235 14.95 18.14 -15.50
N LEU A 236 15.84 17.15 -15.36
CA LEU A 236 17.00 17.24 -14.46
C LEU A 236 17.96 18.36 -14.88
N ARG A 237 18.24 18.49 -16.18
CA ARG A 237 19.09 19.59 -16.70
C ARG A 237 18.47 20.96 -16.40
N ALA A 238 17.18 21.11 -16.66
CA ALA A 238 16.46 22.36 -16.40
C ALA A 238 16.40 22.75 -14.92
N SER A 239 16.43 21.76 -14.01
CA SER A 239 16.37 21.99 -12.56
C SER A 239 17.73 22.08 -11.87
N ARG A 240 18.84 22.00 -12.59
CA ARG A 240 20.21 21.89 -12.06
C ARG A 240 20.56 22.96 -11.02
N ASP A 241 20.31 24.22 -11.30
CA ASP A 241 20.64 25.32 -10.40
C ASP A 241 19.80 25.27 -9.11
N GLN A 242 18.51 24.88 -9.24
CA GLN A 242 17.63 24.70 -8.12
C GLN A 242 18.08 23.53 -7.22
N GLU A 243 18.53 22.42 -7.81
CA GLU A 243 19.04 21.25 -7.10
C GLU A 243 20.33 21.59 -6.33
N ARG A 244 21.24 22.33 -6.96
CA ARG A 244 22.46 22.83 -6.30
C ARG A 244 22.13 23.71 -5.09
N ALA A 245 21.24 24.69 -5.27
CA ALA A 245 20.85 25.60 -4.19
C ALA A 245 20.19 24.85 -3.03
N ARG A 246 19.38 23.83 -3.30
CA ARG A 246 18.68 23.04 -2.29
C ARG A 246 19.49 21.88 -1.73
N GLY A 247 20.53 21.42 -2.42
CA GLY A 247 21.32 20.23 -2.05
C GLY A 247 20.50 18.93 -2.16
N MET A 248 19.51 18.88 -3.06
CA MET A 248 18.65 17.71 -3.25
C MET A 248 18.03 17.67 -4.64
N THR A 249 17.70 16.46 -5.10
CA THR A 249 16.95 16.20 -6.33
C THR A 249 15.52 16.72 -6.21
N VAL A 250 15.06 17.50 -7.17
CA VAL A 250 13.73 18.15 -7.16
C VAL A 250 12.80 17.64 -8.26
N VAL A 251 13.27 16.78 -9.15
CA VAL A 251 12.52 16.20 -10.28
C VAL A 251 12.61 14.69 -10.26
N GLY A 252 11.55 14.01 -10.67
CA GLY A 252 11.47 12.57 -10.82
C GLY A 252 10.39 11.92 -9.96
N PRO A 253 10.19 10.60 -10.09
CA PRO A 253 9.05 9.88 -9.50
C PRO A 253 8.91 10.03 -7.98
N HIS A 254 9.96 10.37 -7.25
CA HIS A 254 9.91 10.66 -5.80
C HIS A 254 9.29 12.03 -5.46
N ARG A 255 9.02 12.88 -6.47
CA ARG A 255 8.39 14.21 -6.34
C ARG A 255 7.01 14.29 -6.97
N ASP A 256 6.65 13.31 -7.78
CA ASP A 256 5.38 13.27 -8.48
C ASP A 256 4.19 13.07 -7.53
N ASP A 257 2.99 13.28 -8.04
CA ASP A 257 1.76 13.16 -7.25
C ASP A 257 0.61 12.53 -8.06
N LEU A 258 -0.44 12.12 -7.35
CA LEU A 258 -1.75 11.79 -7.88
C LEU A 258 -2.72 12.93 -7.55
N ARG A 259 -3.23 13.60 -8.56
CA ARG A 259 -4.24 14.66 -8.39
C ARG A 259 -5.63 14.04 -8.42
N LEU A 260 -6.37 14.22 -7.34
CA LEU A 260 -7.76 13.80 -7.20
C LEU A 260 -8.66 15.03 -7.38
N MET A 261 -9.61 14.95 -8.32
CA MET A 261 -10.59 16.00 -8.57
C MET A 261 -11.98 15.48 -8.25
N LEU A 262 -12.72 16.19 -7.41
CA LEU A 262 -14.10 15.91 -7.05
C LEU A 262 -14.98 17.03 -7.64
N ASN A 263 -15.91 16.69 -8.52
CA ASN A 263 -16.75 17.66 -9.23
C ASN A 263 -15.96 18.80 -9.90
N GLY A 264 -14.77 18.49 -10.44
CA GLY A 264 -13.91 19.47 -11.11
C GLY A 264 -13.05 20.33 -10.19
N VAL A 265 -13.13 20.16 -8.86
CA VAL A 265 -12.26 20.86 -7.88
C VAL A 265 -11.31 19.90 -7.17
N GLU A 266 -10.18 20.40 -6.69
CA GLU A 266 -9.15 19.58 -6.05
C GLU A 266 -9.66 18.99 -4.73
N ALA A 267 -9.75 17.65 -4.66
CA ALA A 267 -10.33 16.94 -3.52
C ALA A 267 -9.55 17.17 -2.21
N THR A 268 -8.23 17.27 -2.28
CA THR A 268 -7.34 17.51 -1.13
C THR A 268 -7.74 18.75 -0.32
N ARG A 269 -8.31 19.78 -0.99
CA ARG A 269 -8.65 21.07 -0.36
C ARG A 269 -10.13 21.24 -0.10
N HIS A 270 -10.98 20.58 -0.91
CA HIS A 270 -12.41 20.93 -0.97
C HIS A 270 -13.34 19.77 -0.61
N ALA A 271 -12.85 18.52 -0.57
CA ALA A 271 -13.70 17.39 -0.19
C ALA A 271 -14.09 17.46 1.30
N SER A 272 -15.37 17.27 1.58
CA SER A 272 -15.81 17.01 2.96
C SER A 272 -15.20 15.70 3.47
N ARG A 273 -15.18 15.50 4.79
CA ARG A 273 -14.65 14.28 5.39
C ARG A 273 -15.35 13.01 4.85
N GLY A 274 -16.68 13.08 4.66
CA GLY A 274 -17.44 11.98 4.07
C GLY A 274 -17.06 11.71 2.60
N GLN A 275 -16.94 12.77 1.79
CA GLN A 275 -16.52 12.64 0.39
C GLN A 275 -15.08 12.11 0.28
N ALA A 276 -14.15 12.59 1.11
CA ALA A 276 -12.78 12.11 1.13
C ALA A 276 -12.72 10.61 1.49
N ARG A 277 -13.55 10.15 2.44
CA ARG A 277 -13.64 8.74 2.79
C ARG A 277 -14.17 7.88 1.63
N LEU A 278 -15.22 8.34 0.94
CA LEU A 278 -15.73 7.62 -0.23
C LEU A 278 -14.71 7.57 -1.37
N ALA A 279 -13.97 8.66 -1.58
CA ALA A 279 -12.92 8.70 -2.57
C ALA A 279 -11.77 7.72 -2.22
N ALA A 280 -11.34 7.68 -0.95
CA ALA A 280 -10.35 6.72 -0.48
C ALA A 280 -10.82 5.26 -0.64
N LEU A 281 -12.08 4.99 -0.32
CA LEU A 281 -12.69 3.68 -0.53
C LEU A 281 -12.73 3.29 -2.01
N ALA A 282 -13.12 4.23 -2.89
CA ALA A 282 -13.08 4.01 -4.33
C ALA A 282 -11.66 3.74 -4.85
N MET A 283 -10.64 4.42 -4.29
CA MET A 283 -9.24 4.14 -4.61
C MET A 283 -8.85 2.70 -4.25
N ARG A 284 -9.28 2.19 -3.08
CA ARG A 284 -9.00 0.81 -2.67
C ARG A 284 -9.75 -0.23 -3.52
N LEU A 285 -11.01 0.04 -3.87
CA LEU A 285 -11.76 -0.82 -4.80
C LEU A 285 -11.14 -0.83 -6.20
N GLY A 286 -10.70 0.32 -6.70
CA GLY A 286 -9.96 0.44 -7.96
C GLY A 286 -8.63 -0.32 -7.93
N GLU A 287 -7.90 -0.24 -6.81
CA GLU A 287 -6.68 -1.01 -6.55
C GLU A 287 -6.95 -2.51 -6.64
N ALA A 288 -7.98 -3.00 -5.95
CA ALA A 288 -8.33 -4.42 -5.94
C ALA A 288 -8.67 -4.94 -7.34
N ARG A 289 -9.39 -4.16 -8.15
CA ARG A 289 -9.72 -4.49 -9.54
C ARG A 289 -8.48 -4.51 -10.43
N LEU A 290 -7.60 -3.51 -10.31
CA LEU A 290 -6.37 -3.49 -11.09
C LEU A 290 -5.45 -4.66 -10.73
N LEU A 291 -5.35 -5.01 -9.45
CA LEU A 291 -4.60 -6.19 -9.00
C LEU A 291 -5.17 -7.46 -9.63
N ALA A 292 -6.50 -7.66 -9.55
CA ALA A 292 -7.16 -8.83 -10.13
C ALA A 292 -6.91 -8.95 -11.64
N GLU A 293 -7.05 -7.84 -12.39
CA GLU A 293 -6.82 -7.83 -13.83
C GLU A 293 -5.36 -8.15 -14.19
N ARG A 294 -4.40 -7.49 -13.51
CA ARG A 294 -2.98 -7.59 -13.86
C ARG A 294 -2.32 -8.89 -13.38
N ARG A 295 -2.79 -9.44 -12.28
CA ARG A 295 -2.25 -10.68 -11.72
C ARG A 295 -2.93 -11.93 -12.29
N GLY A 296 -4.17 -11.80 -12.78
CA GLY A 296 -5.00 -12.93 -13.19
C GLY A 296 -5.51 -13.77 -12.00
N ASP A 297 -5.31 -13.30 -10.76
CA ASP A 297 -5.87 -13.85 -9.53
C ASP A 297 -6.48 -12.74 -8.67
N GLN A 298 -7.47 -13.08 -7.85
CA GLN A 298 -8.15 -12.12 -6.98
C GLN A 298 -7.35 -11.86 -5.71
N PRO A 299 -7.16 -10.58 -5.31
CA PRO A 299 -6.48 -10.28 -4.05
C PRO A 299 -7.36 -10.61 -2.84
N LEU A 300 -6.73 -10.85 -1.71
CA LEU A 300 -7.35 -10.88 -0.40
C LEU A 300 -7.78 -9.47 0.01
N LEU A 301 -9.05 -9.29 0.42
CA LEU A 301 -9.51 -8.01 0.95
C LEU A 301 -9.45 -8.00 2.48
N LEU A 302 -8.87 -6.94 3.03
CA LEU A 302 -8.73 -6.68 4.46
C LEU A 302 -9.44 -5.37 4.79
N LEU A 303 -10.48 -5.40 5.60
CA LEU A 303 -11.25 -4.22 6.01
C LEU A 303 -11.06 -4.00 7.51
N ASP A 304 -10.17 -3.06 7.87
CA ASP A 304 -9.85 -2.74 9.27
C ASP A 304 -10.74 -1.59 9.77
N ASP A 305 -11.81 -1.93 10.44
CA ASP A 305 -12.84 -1.01 10.95
C ASP A 305 -13.36 0.01 9.92
N ALA A 306 -13.20 -0.32 8.63
CA ALA A 306 -13.47 0.60 7.52
C ALA A 306 -14.96 0.88 7.32
N LEU A 307 -15.82 0.04 7.88
CA LEU A 307 -17.28 0.11 7.72
C LEU A 307 -17.98 0.92 8.82
N SER A 308 -17.33 1.17 9.96
CA SER A 308 -17.92 1.77 11.16
C SER A 308 -18.49 3.18 10.93
N GLU A 309 -17.83 3.95 10.07
CA GLU A 309 -18.23 5.34 9.80
C GLU A 309 -19.03 5.52 8.49
N LEU A 310 -19.46 4.42 7.87
CA LEU A 310 -20.32 4.44 6.68
C LEU A 310 -21.80 4.33 7.09
N ASP A 311 -22.67 5.01 6.34
CA ASP A 311 -24.12 4.78 6.43
C ASP A 311 -24.48 3.36 5.94
N GLU A 312 -25.67 2.89 6.29
CA GLU A 312 -26.14 1.54 6.00
C GLU A 312 -26.10 1.21 4.50
N ARG A 313 -26.54 2.13 3.63
CA ARG A 313 -26.52 1.94 2.17
C ARG A 313 -25.11 1.72 1.65
N ARG A 314 -24.17 2.57 2.04
CA ARG A 314 -22.77 2.50 1.59
C ARG A 314 -22.05 1.28 2.15
N ARG A 315 -22.31 0.95 3.41
CA ARG A 315 -21.80 -0.28 4.03
C ARG A 315 -22.24 -1.52 3.27
N LYS A 316 -23.52 -1.59 2.89
CA LYS A 316 -24.05 -2.67 2.06
C LYS A 316 -23.34 -2.76 0.71
N LEU A 317 -23.15 -1.66 -0.01
CA LEU A 317 -22.46 -1.65 -1.30
C LEU A 317 -21.01 -2.12 -1.20
N VAL A 318 -20.29 -1.74 -0.14
CA VAL A 318 -18.91 -2.19 0.09
C VAL A 318 -18.87 -3.69 0.37
N LEU A 319 -19.79 -4.20 1.18
CA LEU A 319 -19.86 -5.62 1.48
C LEU A 319 -20.27 -6.46 0.25
N GLU A 320 -21.20 -5.97 -0.57
CA GLU A 320 -21.57 -6.60 -1.85
C GLU A 320 -20.36 -6.72 -2.78
N GLU A 321 -19.57 -5.66 -2.90
CA GLU A 321 -18.31 -5.70 -3.67
C GLU A 321 -17.29 -6.63 -3.03
N ALA A 322 -17.13 -6.58 -1.71
CA ALA A 322 -16.18 -7.42 -0.98
C ALA A 322 -16.50 -8.92 -1.10
N CYS A 323 -17.77 -9.29 -1.16
CA CYS A 323 -18.20 -10.68 -1.39
C CYS A 323 -17.94 -11.20 -2.81
N CYS A 324 -17.61 -10.33 -3.78
CA CYS A 324 -17.15 -10.76 -5.09
C CYS A 324 -15.71 -11.32 -5.09
N TYR A 325 -14.99 -11.14 -4.00
CA TYR A 325 -13.62 -11.65 -3.84
C TYR A 325 -13.61 -12.99 -3.11
N PRO A 326 -12.73 -13.91 -3.48
CA PRO A 326 -12.68 -15.26 -2.90
C PRO A 326 -12.49 -15.28 -1.38
N GLN A 327 -11.82 -14.27 -0.84
CA GLN A 327 -11.58 -14.17 0.58
C GLN A 327 -11.55 -12.71 1.03
N THR A 328 -12.38 -12.40 2.03
CA THR A 328 -12.46 -11.08 2.65
C THR A 328 -12.45 -11.22 4.18
N ILE A 329 -11.63 -10.42 4.85
CA ILE A 329 -11.56 -10.34 6.30
C ILE A 329 -11.98 -8.94 6.74
N VAL A 330 -13.01 -8.86 7.56
CA VAL A 330 -13.55 -7.61 8.11
C VAL A 330 -13.35 -7.59 9.61
N THR A 331 -12.80 -6.53 10.15
CA THR A 331 -12.80 -6.28 11.60
C THR A 331 -13.84 -5.25 11.96
N THR A 332 -14.52 -5.43 13.07
CA THR A 332 -15.50 -4.49 13.61
C THR A 332 -15.54 -4.55 15.14
N ALA A 333 -15.86 -3.42 15.78
CA ALA A 333 -16.18 -3.40 17.21
C ALA A 333 -17.62 -3.83 17.46
N ASP A 334 -18.54 -3.56 16.51
CA ASP A 334 -19.95 -3.90 16.58
C ASP A 334 -20.38 -4.74 15.37
N PRO A 335 -20.53 -6.07 15.54
CA PRO A 335 -20.99 -6.93 14.46
C PRO A 335 -22.43 -6.65 14.04
N HIS A 336 -23.30 -6.16 14.94
CA HIS A 336 -24.71 -5.83 14.62
C HIS A 336 -24.84 -4.60 13.69
N ALA A 337 -23.78 -3.83 13.54
CA ALA A 337 -23.72 -2.78 12.54
C ALA A 337 -23.66 -3.32 11.10
N LEU A 338 -23.35 -4.61 10.89
CA LEU A 338 -23.34 -5.24 9.58
C LEU A 338 -24.75 -5.74 9.22
N PRO A 339 -25.19 -5.64 7.94
CA PRO A 339 -26.48 -6.17 7.52
C PRO A 339 -26.57 -7.69 7.72
N ASP A 340 -27.72 -8.18 8.20
CA ASP A 340 -27.96 -9.58 8.57
C ASP A 340 -27.59 -10.58 7.47
N VAL A 341 -27.86 -10.23 6.20
CA VAL A 341 -27.55 -11.10 5.04
C VAL A 341 -26.07 -11.45 4.96
N PHE A 342 -25.18 -10.53 5.34
CA PHE A 342 -23.73 -10.74 5.34
C PHE A 342 -23.29 -11.46 6.64
N LEU A 343 -23.93 -11.15 7.74
CA LEU A 343 -23.69 -11.83 9.01
C LEU A 343 -23.97 -13.33 8.90
N HIS A 344 -25.11 -13.72 8.37
CA HIS A 344 -25.48 -15.14 8.21
C HIS A 344 -24.57 -15.91 7.24
N ALA A 345 -24.00 -15.22 6.24
CA ALA A 345 -23.09 -15.82 5.25
C ALA A 345 -21.63 -15.85 5.72
N ALA A 346 -21.28 -15.08 6.76
CA ALA A 346 -19.92 -14.92 7.23
C ALA A 346 -19.50 -15.98 8.24
N ARG A 347 -18.21 -16.29 8.26
CA ARG A 347 -17.58 -16.94 9.38
C ARG A 347 -17.32 -15.93 10.50
N HIS A 348 -17.77 -16.20 11.72
CA HIS A 348 -17.59 -15.30 12.85
C HIS A 348 -16.45 -15.76 13.75
N LEU A 349 -15.58 -14.82 14.07
CA LEU A 349 -14.51 -14.95 15.04
C LEU A 349 -14.61 -13.81 16.06
N ARG A 350 -14.45 -14.12 17.33
CA ARG A 350 -14.44 -13.15 18.42
C ARG A 350 -13.05 -13.06 19.03
N VAL A 351 -12.56 -11.83 19.16
CA VAL A 351 -11.28 -11.56 19.84
C VAL A 351 -11.55 -10.99 21.21
N ARG A 352 -10.96 -11.59 22.23
CA ARG A 352 -10.95 -11.09 23.60
C ARG A 352 -9.59 -11.36 24.22
N ASP A 353 -8.95 -10.36 24.81
CA ASP A 353 -7.64 -10.44 25.48
C ASP A 353 -6.56 -11.12 24.61
N GLY A 354 -6.55 -10.84 23.31
CA GLY A 354 -5.63 -11.42 22.33
C GLY A 354 -5.88 -12.90 22.00
N GLN A 355 -6.96 -13.49 22.51
CA GLN A 355 -7.40 -14.84 22.18
C GLN A 355 -8.57 -14.80 21.18
N MET A 356 -8.58 -15.76 20.27
CA MET A 356 -9.67 -15.93 19.31
C MET A 356 -10.53 -17.15 19.64
N THR A 357 -11.83 -16.95 19.54
CA THR A 357 -12.83 -18.02 19.63
C THR A 357 -13.75 -17.96 18.43
N THR A 358 -14.27 -19.09 18.00
CA THR A 358 -15.41 -19.12 17.06
C THR A 358 -16.60 -18.50 17.76
N GLY A 359 -17.15 -17.41 17.18
CA GLY A 359 -18.31 -16.71 17.69
C GLY A 359 -19.57 -17.21 16.98
N GLU A 360 -20.65 -17.41 17.71
CA GLU A 360 -22.00 -17.36 17.15
C GLU A 360 -22.48 -15.91 17.29
N VAL A 361 -23.07 -15.35 16.22
CA VAL A 361 -23.82 -14.08 16.35
C VAL A 361 -25.16 -14.45 16.94
N ALA A 362 -25.38 -14.08 18.22
CA ALA A 362 -26.65 -14.26 18.89
C ALA A 362 -27.70 -13.29 18.32
#